data_03c00f5f0695440b3fcd8ce425ad01b1
#
_entry.id   03c00f5f0695440b3fcd8ce425ad01b1
#
_cell.length_a   1.000
_cell.length_b   1.000
_cell.length_c   1.000
_cell.angle_alpha   90.00
_cell.angle_beta   90.00
_cell.angle_gamma   90.00
#
_symmetry.space_group_name_H-M   'P 1'
#
loop_
_entity.id
_entity.type
_entity.pdbx_description
1 polymer ?
#
loop_
_entity_poly.entity_id
_entity_poly.type
_entity_poly.pdbx_seq_one_letter_code
_entity_poly.pdbx_strand_id
1 'polypeptide(L)'
;MLKHHFKRGAAAAAAVLAAVVLAARPAVPRSSEDIPKYGGVLRVREEGVSLQPYLDPAVQSWTFATEQLYEGLVRLDAKLDIVPSLAEYWIISENGRRTTFILKRGVKFHNGREMNAQDVKFSLERLLRRDTQSPYAQLFISKVAGAQEFWDGKAEEVSGFRAPEKFVFEIQWKNPYVSALYLLSMSFCKIMPRDLVLDQGRNFFWQPVGTGPFKFDSWIRSPRLDVVGVRLERFSLYHDRRPYLDVVEFSPHFSVDQFMDGDVHVMPFLSERMATSRSLIVQGGLFNMTFLMMSCQNPPLDSAAVRLAIAAAVDKDKLARAWGGPAGTLRTSANFIPPALPGFFPVDDPLSGDPAKARRLLSDFGYFVERSFPELQFFIPLPRSDEAVRLGREIESQLEAVGIPVSVRFIPSVAALRDIKQPFLVFVPWRMDFPDAENIVQPLFTSGAEFNRSACRYASPAFDKLFEEAEVEKSWTRRVDLFRRMEQVLAQDVPALPLFFAEERFALQSRVRGLKIPALGLSYLDTRFVWLEPKDKRP
;
A
#
# COMPACT_ATOMS: atom_id res chain seq x y z
N MET A 1 -24.98 -57.83 -35.63
CA MET A 1 -24.01 -56.80 -36.00
C MET A 1 -24.00 -55.68 -34.93
N LEU A 2 -23.29 -55.89 -33.82
CA LEU A 2 -23.09 -54.87 -32.79
C LEU A 2 -22.05 -55.40 -31.81
N LYS A 3 -20.77 -55.42 -32.20
CA LYS A 3 -19.62 -55.72 -31.35
C LYS A 3 -18.34 -55.26 -32.07
N HIS A 4 -18.06 -53.94 -32.13
CA HIS A 4 -16.74 -53.44 -32.54
C HIS A 4 -16.58 -51.93 -32.36
N HIS A 5 -17.00 -51.34 -31.22
CA HIS A 5 -16.66 -49.94 -30.93
C HIS A 5 -16.32 -49.64 -29.44
N PHE A 6 -15.74 -50.61 -28.75
CA PHE A 6 -15.40 -50.40 -27.33
C PHE A 6 -13.91 -50.70 -26.99
N LYS A 7 -12.98 -50.48 -27.92
CA LYS A 7 -11.55 -50.71 -27.67
C LYS A 7 -10.61 -49.56 -28.06
N ARG A 8 -11.10 -48.36 -28.34
CA ARG A 8 -10.22 -47.19 -28.62
C ARG A 8 -10.27 -46.05 -27.63
N GLY A 9 -11.05 -46.14 -26.55
CA GLY A 9 -11.14 -45.10 -25.49
C GLY A 9 -10.23 -45.29 -24.28
N ALA A 10 -9.66 -46.48 -24.06
CA ALA A 10 -8.89 -46.80 -22.86
C ALA A 10 -7.38 -46.55 -22.99
N ALA A 11 -6.85 -46.34 -24.19
CA ALA A 11 -5.41 -46.09 -24.38
C ALA A 11 -5.01 -44.60 -24.33
N ALA A 12 -5.97 -43.69 -24.49
CA ALA A 12 -5.69 -42.23 -24.40
C ALA A 12 -5.75 -41.67 -22.97
N ALA A 13 -6.48 -42.35 -22.06
CA ALA A 13 -6.57 -41.93 -20.67
C ALA A 13 -5.36 -42.38 -19.82
N ALA A 14 -4.65 -43.41 -20.23
CA ALA A 14 -3.45 -43.91 -19.52
C ALA A 14 -2.17 -43.11 -19.85
N ALA A 15 -2.12 -42.41 -20.97
CA ALA A 15 -0.97 -41.62 -21.39
C ALA A 15 -0.93 -40.21 -20.75
N VAL A 16 -2.06 -39.69 -20.25
CA VAL A 16 -2.12 -38.38 -19.60
C VAL A 16 -1.81 -38.46 -18.08
N LEU A 17 -2.02 -39.63 -17.46
CA LEU A 17 -1.66 -39.83 -16.02
C LEU A 17 -0.16 -40.16 -15.79
N ALA A 18 0.57 -40.57 -16.84
CA ALA A 18 2.02 -40.87 -16.70
C ALA A 18 2.93 -39.67 -16.90
N ALA A 19 2.42 -38.53 -17.35
CA ALA A 19 3.23 -37.31 -17.58
C ALA A 19 3.27 -36.32 -16.40
N VAL A 20 2.52 -36.56 -15.32
CA VAL A 20 2.48 -35.67 -14.13
C VAL A 20 3.35 -36.15 -12.96
N VAL A 21 3.94 -37.35 -13.04
CA VAL A 21 4.73 -37.94 -11.93
C VAL A 21 6.25 -37.78 -12.09
N LEU A 22 6.75 -37.10 -13.13
CA LEU A 22 8.20 -36.98 -13.36
C LEU A 22 8.67 -35.53 -13.45
N ALA A 23 8.46 -34.75 -12.39
CA ALA A 23 9.23 -33.53 -12.13
C ALA A 23 9.37 -33.22 -10.63
N ALA A 24 9.49 -34.23 -9.79
CA ALA A 24 10.18 -34.04 -8.52
C ALA A 24 11.68 -33.92 -8.85
N ARG A 25 12.15 -32.69 -9.15
CA ARG A 25 13.59 -32.41 -9.16
C ARG A 25 14.12 -32.84 -7.80
N PRO A 26 15.16 -33.67 -7.73
CA PRO A 26 15.81 -33.96 -6.46
C PRO A 26 16.15 -32.61 -5.83
N ALA A 27 15.80 -32.44 -4.55
CA ALA A 27 16.21 -31.28 -3.79
C ALA A 27 17.74 -31.15 -3.93
N VAL A 28 18.19 -30.09 -4.60
CA VAL A 28 19.61 -29.74 -4.66
C VAL A 28 20.10 -29.72 -3.21
N PRO A 29 21.14 -30.47 -2.83
CA PRO A 29 21.65 -30.43 -1.47
C PRO A 29 21.97 -28.95 -1.16
N ARG A 30 21.34 -28.44 -0.07
CA ARG A 30 21.63 -27.08 0.41
C ARG A 30 23.13 -27.02 0.68
N SER A 31 23.83 -26.11 0.03
CA SER A 31 25.22 -25.85 0.36
C SER A 31 25.32 -25.44 1.84
N SER A 32 26.45 -25.64 2.46
CA SER A 32 26.68 -25.17 3.85
C SER A 32 26.52 -23.67 4.00
N GLU A 33 26.46 -22.91 2.90
CA GLU A 33 26.20 -21.48 2.79
C GLU A 33 24.72 -21.12 3.03
N ASP A 34 23.78 -22.07 2.86
CA ASP A 34 22.34 -21.86 3.03
C ASP A 34 21.84 -22.06 4.46
N ILE A 35 22.72 -22.35 5.43
CA ILE A 35 22.35 -22.53 6.82
C ILE A 35 22.25 -21.17 7.52
N PRO A 36 21.04 -20.76 7.99
CA PRO A 36 20.88 -19.49 8.67
C PRO A 36 21.75 -19.38 9.92
N LYS A 37 22.37 -18.20 10.10
CA LYS A 37 23.24 -17.90 11.24
C LYS A 37 22.52 -16.95 12.19
N TYR A 38 22.67 -17.22 13.49
CA TYR A 38 22.16 -16.32 14.52
C TYR A 38 23.17 -15.21 14.82
N GLY A 39 22.64 -14.03 15.11
CA GLY A 39 23.42 -12.87 15.51
C GLY A 39 23.47 -11.76 14.46
N GLY A 40 24.10 -10.67 14.85
CA GLY A 40 24.34 -9.53 13.99
C GLY A 40 23.29 -8.42 14.04
N VAL A 41 23.67 -7.29 13.45
CA VAL A 41 22.88 -6.06 13.36
C VAL A 41 22.51 -5.82 11.91
N LEU A 42 21.23 -5.80 11.58
CA LEU A 42 20.73 -5.37 10.27
C LEU A 42 20.47 -3.86 10.31
N ARG A 43 21.03 -3.11 9.36
CA ARG A 43 20.78 -1.68 9.17
C ARG A 43 20.03 -1.43 7.89
N VAL A 44 18.88 -0.77 8.02
CA VAL A 44 17.95 -0.49 6.92
C VAL A 44 17.70 1.01 6.82
N ARG A 45 17.90 1.59 5.65
CA ARG A 45 17.45 2.96 5.40
C ARG A 45 15.96 2.98 5.16
N GLU A 46 15.24 3.70 6.00
CA GLU A 46 13.81 3.95 5.86
C GLU A 46 13.58 5.40 5.43
N GLU A 47 12.88 5.61 4.31
CA GLU A 47 12.56 6.96 3.81
C GLU A 47 11.12 7.36 4.16
N GLY A 48 10.86 8.68 4.11
CA GLY A 48 9.50 9.20 4.31
C GLY A 48 9.01 9.18 5.76
N VAL A 49 9.88 8.93 6.73
CA VAL A 49 9.53 8.91 8.15
C VAL A 49 9.63 10.29 8.79
N SER A 50 8.73 10.57 9.74
CA SER A 50 8.86 11.73 10.62
C SER A 50 10.02 11.50 11.58
N LEU A 51 10.87 12.51 11.77
CA LEU A 51 11.98 12.46 12.74
C LEU A 51 11.52 12.59 14.19
N GLN A 52 10.23 12.66 14.46
CA GLN A 52 9.72 12.64 15.81
C GLN A 52 9.84 11.22 16.39
N PRO A 53 10.36 11.09 17.63
CA PRO A 53 10.51 9.79 18.28
C PRO A 53 9.16 9.26 18.80
N TYR A 54 8.29 8.87 17.89
CA TYR A 54 6.92 8.50 18.18
C TYR A 54 6.49 7.32 17.29
N LEU A 55 6.30 6.15 17.90
CA LEU A 55 6.02 4.89 17.20
C LEU A 55 4.56 4.46 17.41
N ASP A 56 3.61 5.33 17.02
CA ASP A 56 2.18 5.06 17.10
C ASP A 56 1.64 4.59 15.74
N PRO A 57 1.26 3.32 15.59
CA PRO A 57 0.73 2.81 14.33
C PRO A 57 -0.60 3.45 13.92
N ALA A 58 -1.37 4.01 14.87
CA ALA A 58 -2.68 4.61 14.57
C ALA A 58 -2.60 5.97 13.88
N VAL A 59 -1.45 6.67 13.94
CA VAL A 59 -1.32 8.05 13.44
C VAL A 59 -0.36 8.19 12.27
N GLN A 60 0.32 7.20 11.87
CA GLN A 60 1.44 7.17 10.96
C GLN A 60 2.78 7.42 11.66
N SER A 61 3.69 6.54 11.44
CA SER A 61 5.03 6.61 12.01
C SER A 61 5.98 5.74 11.20
N TRP A 62 7.07 5.40 11.75
CA TRP A 62 8.11 4.54 11.24
C TRP A 62 7.57 3.14 10.94
N THR A 63 7.01 2.95 9.74
CA THR A 63 6.24 1.74 9.39
C THR A 63 7.08 0.47 9.51
N PHE A 64 8.35 0.52 9.09
CA PHE A 64 9.25 -0.61 9.28
C PHE A 64 9.46 -0.97 10.75
N ALA A 65 9.73 0.02 11.57
CA ALA A 65 9.96 -0.21 12.99
C ALA A 65 8.69 -0.71 13.66
N THR A 66 7.52 -0.15 13.34
CA THR A 66 6.24 -0.57 13.90
C THR A 66 5.87 -2.00 13.49
N GLU A 67 6.19 -2.43 12.27
CA GLU A 67 5.98 -3.82 11.82
C GLU A 67 6.85 -4.84 12.57
N GLN A 68 8.00 -4.42 13.09
CA GLN A 68 8.85 -5.30 13.92
C GLN A 68 8.45 -5.31 15.40
N LEU A 69 7.82 -4.22 15.87
CA LEU A 69 7.42 -4.04 17.27
C LEU A 69 6.05 -4.63 17.59
N TYR A 70 5.11 -4.50 16.66
CA TYR A 70 3.71 -4.83 16.87
C TYR A 70 3.20 -5.84 15.86
N GLU A 71 2.19 -6.59 16.25
CA GLU A 71 1.47 -7.49 15.37
C GLU A 71 -0.01 -7.17 15.34
N GLY A 72 -0.67 -7.50 14.22
CA GLY A 72 -2.13 -7.47 14.07
C GLY A 72 -2.76 -8.84 14.29
N LEU A 73 -4.07 -8.95 14.14
CA LEU A 73 -4.79 -10.22 14.17
C LEU A 73 -4.33 -11.17 13.05
N VAL A 74 -4.18 -10.61 11.88
CA VAL A 74 -3.73 -11.28 10.67
C VAL A 74 -2.60 -10.46 10.03
N ARG A 75 -1.87 -11.04 9.09
CA ARG A 75 -0.82 -10.37 8.34
C ARG A 75 -0.80 -10.87 6.89
N LEU A 76 -0.12 -10.15 6.02
CA LEU A 76 0.20 -10.60 4.68
C LEU A 76 1.50 -11.42 4.69
N ASP A 77 1.54 -12.47 3.90
CA ASP A 77 2.79 -13.18 3.63
C ASP A 77 3.50 -12.60 2.39
N ALA A 78 4.62 -13.20 2.00
CA ALA A 78 5.40 -12.72 0.84
C ALA A 78 4.68 -12.90 -0.51
N LYS A 79 3.57 -13.65 -0.56
CA LYS A 79 2.70 -13.82 -1.74
C LYS A 79 1.47 -12.92 -1.66
N LEU A 80 1.36 -12.12 -0.59
CA LEU A 80 0.20 -11.28 -0.28
C LEU A 80 -1.04 -12.08 0.12
N ASP A 81 -0.88 -13.33 0.53
CA ASP A 81 -1.96 -14.10 1.12
C ASP A 81 -2.16 -13.71 2.58
N ILE A 82 -3.42 -13.65 3.02
CA ILE A 82 -3.78 -13.42 4.42
C ILE A 82 -3.44 -14.68 5.22
N VAL A 83 -2.58 -14.51 6.22
CA VAL A 83 -2.16 -15.60 7.12
C VAL A 83 -2.36 -15.21 8.58
N PRO A 84 -2.53 -16.20 9.50
CA PRO A 84 -2.62 -15.95 10.92
C PRO A 84 -1.41 -15.17 11.48
N SER A 85 -1.69 -14.25 12.44
CA SER A 85 -0.67 -13.56 13.24
C SER A 85 -0.97 -13.73 14.72
N LEU A 86 -1.65 -12.80 15.40
CA LEU A 86 -2.11 -12.98 16.78
C LEU A 86 -3.37 -13.85 16.88
N ALA A 87 -4.21 -13.89 15.85
CA ALA A 87 -5.24 -14.91 15.74
C ALA A 87 -4.62 -16.24 15.32
N GLU A 88 -5.09 -17.34 15.90
CA GLU A 88 -4.77 -18.70 15.47
C GLU A 88 -5.57 -19.05 14.22
N TYR A 89 -6.87 -18.70 14.21
CA TYR A 89 -7.78 -18.80 13.08
C TYR A 89 -8.97 -17.84 13.26
N TRP A 90 -9.80 -17.75 12.25
CA TRP A 90 -11.01 -16.94 12.28
C TRP A 90 -12.18 -17.66 11.60
N ILE A 91 -13.40 -17.27 11.98
CA ILE A 91 -14.65 -17.81 11.44
C ILE A 91 -15.46 -16.63 10.91
N ILE A 92 -15.91 -16.72 9.67
CA ILE A 92 -16.82 -15.74 9.05
C ILE A 92 -18.22 -16.34 9.04
N SER A 93 -19.16 -15.70 9.72
CA SER A 93 -20.56 -16.15 9.90
C SER A 93 -21.55 -15.04 9.56
N GLU A 94 -22.84 -15.30 9.77
CA GLU A 94 -23.92 -14.35 9.46
C GLU A 94 -23.84 -13.78 8.04
N ASN A 95 -23.57 -14.69 7.08
CA ASN A 95 -23.41 -14.34 5.67
C ASN A 95 -22.32 -13.29 5.38
N GLY A 96 -21.27 -13.25 6.21
CA GLY A 96 -20.14 -12.32 6.05
C GLY A 96 -20.23 -11.07 6.94
N ARG A 97 -21.25 -10.98 7.81
CA ARG A 97 -21.42 -9.83 8.70
C ARG A 97 -20.73 -9.97 10.06
N ARG A 98 -20.31 -11.19 10.44
CA ARG A 98 -19.54 -11.41 11.68
C ARG A 98 -18.24 -12.11 11.38
N THR A 99 -17.14 -11.58 11.91
CA THR A 99 -15.84 -12.25 11.93
C THR A 99 -15.44 -12.49 13.37
N THR A 100 -15.30 -13.77 13.75
CA THR A 100 -14.85 -14.20 15.08
C THR A 100 -13.41 -14.67 14.99
N PHE A 101 -12.52 -14.07 15.75
CA PHE A 101 -11.10 -14.44 15.85
C PHE A 101 -10.85 -15.23 17.12
N ILE A 102 -10.25 -16.39 16.97
CA ILE A 102 -9.71 -17.16 18.09
C ILE A 102 -8.23 -16.80 18.24
N LEU A 103 -7.88 -16.21 19.37
CA LEU A 103 -6.54 -15.69 19.63
C LEU A 103 -5.60 -16.79 20.10
N LYS A 104 -4.33 -16.70 19.69
CA LYS A 104 -3.26 -17.57 20.20
C LYS A 104 -3.09 -17.36 21.71
N ARG A 105 -2.94 -18.45 22.43
CA ARG A 105 -2.64 -18.44 23.88
C ARG A 105 -1.13 -18.30 24.11
N GLY A 106 -0.75 -17.73 25.25
CA GLY A 106 0.67 -17.60 25.64
C GLY A 106 1.45 -16.52 24.89
N VAL A 107 0.77 -15.73 24.01
CA VAL A 107 1.40 -14.58 23.36
C VAL A 107 1.70 -13.51 24.42
N LYS A 108 2.95 -13.10 24.52
CA LYS A 108 3.42 -12.12 25.49
C LYS A 108 3.76 -10.80 24.82
N PHE A 109 3.37 -9.72 25.44
CA PHE A 109 3.96 -8.41 25.17
C PHE A 109 5.43 -8.37 25.61
N HIS A 110 6.19 -7.41 25.14
CA HIS A 110 7.62 -7.25 25.45
C HIS A 110 7.89 -7.10 26.96
N ASN A 111 6.90 -6.65 27.75
CA ASN A 111 6.97 -6.60 29.21
C ASN A 111 6.65 -7.92 29.93
N GLY A 112 6.34 -8.98 29.17
CA GLY A 112 6.04 -10.32 29.70
C GLY A 112 4.56 -10.58 30.01
N ARG A 113 3.66 -9.56 29.96
CA ARG A 113 2.21 -9.73 30.14
C ARG A 113 1.59 -10.48 28.97
N GLU A 114 0.67 -11.41 29.23
CA GLU A 114 -0.06 -12.13 28.20
C GLU A 114 -1.10 -11.22 27.54
N MET A 115 -1.15 -11.23 26.20
CA MET A 115 -2.14 -10.54 25.38
C MET A 115 -3.50 -11.24 25.47
N ASN A 116 -4.57 -10.46 25.39
CA ASN A 116 -5.94 -10.98 25.41
C ASN A 116 -6.90 -10.14 24.50
N ALA A 117 -8.15 -10.58 24.40
CA ALA A 117 -9.14 -9.97 23.51
C ALA A 117 -9.52 -8.52 23.89
N GLN A 118 -9.33 -8.11 25.15
CA GLN A 118 -9.56 -6.72 25.57
C GLN A 118 -8.49 -5.78 25.01
N ASP A 119 -7.25 -6.26 24.86
CA ASP A 119 -6.18 -5.51 24.21
C ASP A 119 -6.50 -5.29 22.72
N VAL A 120 -7.07 -6.30 22.06
CA VAL A 120 -7.51 -6.22 20.66
C VAL A 120 -8.63 -5.19 20.50
N LYS A 121 -9.70 -5.32 21.33
CA LYS A 121 -10.82 -4.38 21.33
C LYS A 121 -10.34 -2.94 21.52
N PHE A 122 -9.56 -2.70 22.55
CA PHE A 122 -9.00 -1.39 22.86
C PHE A 122 -8.19 -0.80 21.70
N SER A 123 -7.32 -1.60 21.10
CA SER A 123 -6.43 -1.14 20.02
C SER A 123 -7.21 -0.71 18.77
N LEU A 124 -8.26 -1.45 18.39
CA LEU A 124 -9.12 -1.10 17.27
C LEU A 124 -10.07 0.05 17.58
N GLU A 125 -10.63 0.12 18.80
CA GLU A 125 -11.44 1.27 19.25
C GLU A 125 -10.64 2.56 19.28
N ARG A 126 -9.35 2.46 19.64
CA ARG A 126 -8.44 3.60 19.66
C ARG A 126 -8.31 4.28 18.30
N LEU A 127 -8.36 3.54 17.18
CA LEU A 127 -8.38 4.12 15.82
C LEU A 127 -9.57 5.05 15.60
N LEU A 128 -10.68 4.79 16.29
CA LEU A 128 -11.94 5.53 16.17
C LEU A 128 -12.08 6.64 17.22
N ARG A 129 -11.14 6.80 18.13
CA ARG A 129 -11.18 7.89 19.12
C ARG A 129 -10.74 9.21 18.47
N ARG A 130 -11.50 10.26 18.69
CA ARG A 130 -11.19 11.60 18.15
C ARG A 130 -9.86 12.16 18.66
N ASP A 131 -9.51 11.85 19.91
CA ASP A 131 -8.24 12.27 20.52
C ASP A 131 -7.01 11.58 19.92
N THR A 132 -7.19 10.42 19.31
CA THR A 132 -6.14 9.73 18.54
C THR A 132 -5.82 10.44 17.23
N GLN A 133 -6.81 11.09 16.61
CA GLN A 133 -6.68 11.78 15.31
C GLN A 133 -6.16 10.84 14.19
N SER A 134 -6.59 9.58 14.23
CA SER A 134 -6.17 8.62 13.22
C SER A 134 -6.74 8.97 11.84
N PRO A 135 -5.90 9.08 10.80
CA PRO A 135 -6.37 9.28 9.43
C PRO A 135 -7.13 8.06 8.88
N TYR A 136 -7.06 6.92 9.56
CA TYR A 136 -7.66 5.64 9.16
C TYR A 136 -9.04 5.40 9.75
N ALA A 137 -9.55 6.28 10.63
CA ALA A 137 -10.82 6.11 11.32
C ALA A 137 -11.99 5.87 10.34
N GLN A 138 -12.02 6.61 9.22
CA GLN A 138 -13.09 6.53 8.22
C GLN A 138 -13.23 5.15 7.57
N LEU A 139 -12.13 4.37 7.50
CA LEU A 139 -12.14 3.01 6.97
C LEU A 139 -13.01 2.05 7.80
N PHE A 140 -13.19 2.34 9.10
CA PHE A 140 -14.01 1.54 10.02
C PHE A 140 -15.40 2.14 10.26
N ILE A 141 -15.51 3.47 10.30
CA ILE A 141 -16.75 4.19 10.62
C ILE A 141 -17.90 3.78 9.69
N SER A 142 -17.63 3.64 8.41
CA SER A 142 -18.63 3.23 7.42
C SER A 142 -18.98 1.74 7.48
N LYS A 143 -18.11 0.89 8.01
CA LYS A 143 -18.18 -0.58 7.88
C LYS A 143 -18.54 -1.30 9.18
N VAL A 144 -18.14 -0.82 10.34
CA VAL A 144 -18.33 -1.50 11.64
C VAL A 144 -19.59 -1.00 12.34
N ALA A 145 -20.38 -1.91 12.89
CA ALA A 145 -21.57 -1.58 13.66
C ALA A 145 -21.21 -0.74 14.91
N GLY A 146 -21.92 0.36 15.15
CA GLY A 146 -21.68 1.26 16.29
C GLY A 146 -20.45 2.14 16.19
N ALA A 147 -19.67 2.06 15.10
CA ALA A 147 -18.45 2.88 14.94
C ALA A 147 -18.77 4.37 14.73
N GLN A 148 -19.87 4.69 14.02
CA GLN A 148 -20.31 6.08 13.83
C GLN A 148 -20.77 6.70 15.13
N GLU A 149 -21.56 5.97 15.91
CA GLU A 149 -22.08 6.41 17.20
C GLU A 149 -20.95 6.69 18.19
N PHE A 150 -19.94 5.81 18.21
CA PHE A 150 -18.73 6.00 19.01
C PHE A 150 -17.91 7.23 18.54
N TRP A 151 -17.70 7.38 17.25
CA TRP A 151 -17.01 8.54 16.67
C TRP A 151 -17.73 9.86 17.00
N ASP A 152 -19.06 9.85 16.97
CA ASP A 152 -19.88 11.03 17.32
C ASP A 152 -19.93 11.33 18.82
N GLY A 153 -19.36 10.47 19.67
CA GLY A 153 -19.40 10.60 21.13
C GLY A 153 -20.77 10.23 21.72
N LYS A 154 -21.62 9.50 20.97
CA LYS A 154 -22.93 9.03 21.40
C LYS A 154 -22.90 7.67 22.11
N ALA A 155 -21.77 6.98 22.03
CA ALA A 155 -21.52 5.70 22.67
C ALA A 155 -20.12 5.68 23.30
N GLU A 156 -19.97 4.97 24.42
CA GLU A 156 -18.69 4.81 25.13
C GLU A 156 -17.79 3.75 24.49
N GLU A 157 -18.39 2.82 23.74
CA GLU A 157 -17.73 1.68 23.10
C GLU A 157 -18.28 1.46 21.68
N VAL A 158 -17.46 0.81 20.84
CA VAL A 158 -17.92 0.36 19.51
C VAL A 158 -18.69 -0.95 19.69
N SER A 159 -20.02 -0.93 19.55
CA SER A 159 -20.87 -2.11 19.79
C SER A 159 -20.54 -3.30 18.87
N GLY A 160 -19.93 -3.03 17.73
CA GLY A 160 -19.45 -4.04 16.77
C GLY A 160 -18.13 -4.70 17.15
N PHE A 161 -17.41 -4.20 18.16
CA PHE A 161 -16.18 -4.82 18.67
C PHE A 161 -16.48 -5.49 20.00
N ARG A 162 -16.39 -6.81 20.05
CA ARG A 162 -16.72 -7.60 21.23
C ARG A 162 -15.58 -8.52 21.64
N ALA A 163 -15.35 -8.63 22.93
CA ALA A 163 -14.41 -9.56 23.54
C ALA A 163 -15.19 -10.45 24.54
N PRO A 164 -15.99 -11.44 24.05
CA PRO A 164 -16.86 -12.25 24.90
C PRO A 164 -16.07 -13.15 25.83
N GLU A 165 -14.87 -13.56 25.44
CA GLU A 165 -13.97 -14.40 26.24
C GLU A 165 -12.53 -13.87 26.15
N LYS A 166 -11.66 -14.33 27.07
CA LYS A 166 -10.26 -13.89 27.16
C LYS A 166 -9.50 -13.98 25.85
N PHE A 167 -9.80 -15.01 25.02
CA PHE A 167 -9.09 -15.28 23.76
C PHE A 167 -10.04 -15.35 22.55
N VAL A 168 -11.21 -14.70 22.66
CA VAL A 168 -12.17 -14.59 21.55
C VAL A 168 -12.48 -13.12 21.32
N PHE A 169 -12.26 -12.67 20.08
CA PHE A 169 -12.60 -11.33 19.64
C PHE A 169 -13.53 -11.39 18.43
N GLU A 170 -14.58 -10.56 18.42
CA GLU A 170 -15.57 -10.52 17.36
C GLU A 170 -15.69 -9.13 16.76
N ILE A 171 -15.87 -9.09 15.44
CA ILE A 171 -16.24 -7.88 14.70
C ILE A 171 -17.59 -8.10 14.05
N GLN A 172 -18.54 -7.20 14.32
CA GLN A 172 -19.82 -7.11 13.65
C GLN A 172 -19.76 -6.02 12.58
N TRP A 173 -19.83 -6.41 11.33
CA TRP A 173 -19.89 -5.54 10.18
C TRP A 173 -21.32 -5.09 9.91
N LYS A 174 -21.54 -3.88 9.40
CA LYS A 174 -22.86 -3.39 8.98
C LYS A 174 -23.40 -4.21 7.80
N ASN A 175 -22.52 -4.50 6.84
CA ASN A 175 -22.78 -5.33 5.67
C ASN A 175 -21.70 -6.42 5.54
N PRO A 176 -21.90 -7.47 4.72
CA PRO A 176 -20.81 -8.37 4.36
C PRO A 176 -19.64 -7.56 3.81
N TYR A 177 -18.43 -7.84 4.30
CA TYR A 177 -17.24 -7.10 3.86
C TYR A 177 -16.12 -8.08 3.46
N VAL A 178 -15.91 -8.23 2.15
CA VAL A 178 -14.99 -9.23 1.60
C VAL A 178 -13.55 -8.88 1.89
N SER A 179 -13.17 -7.60 1.82
CA SER A 179 -11.81 -7.13 2.09
C SER A 179 -11.49 -6.93 3.59
N ALA A 180 -12.36 -7.37 4.50
CA ALA A 180 -12.20 -7.19 5.95
C ALA A 180 -10.83 -7.62 6.47
N LEU A 181 -10.34 -8.78 6.04
CA LEU A 181 -9.06 -9.32 6.50
C LEU A 181 -7.87 -8.54 5.94
N TYR A 182 -7.98 -8.01 4.71
CA TYR A 182 -6.97 -7.09 4.17
C TYR A 182 -6.90 -5.81 5.00
N LEU A 183 -8.05 -5.19 5.32
CA LEU A 183 -8.08 -4.02 6.19
C LEU A 183 -7.43 -4.32 7.55
N LEU A 184 -7.73 -5.47 8.16
CA LEU A 184 -7.18 -5.87 9.46
C LEU A 184 -5.70 -6.28 9.43
N SER A 185 -5.12 -6.53 8.26
CA SER A 185 -3.69 -6.80 8.10
C SER A 185 -2.82 -5.53 8.03
N MET A 186 -3.44 -4.35 7.96
CA MET A 186 -2.76 -3.07 7.81
C MET A 186 -1.91 -2.69 9.01
N SER A 187 -0.89 -1.86 8.75
CA SER A 187 0.06 -1.39 9.77
C SER A 187 -0.60 -0.61 10.92
N PHE A 188 -1.76 -0.01 10.70
CA PHE A 188 -2.50 0.71 11.73
C PHE A 188 -3.40 -0.20 12.60
N CYS A 189 -3.61 -1.46 12.22
CA CYS A 189 -4.41 -2.44 12.99
C CYS A 189 -3.56 -3.25 13.98
N LYS A 190 -2.50 -2.66 14.53
CA LYS A 190 -1.61 -3.32 15.48
C LYS A 190 -2.17 -3.32 16.90
N ILE A 191 -1.86 -4.40 17.65
CA ILE A 191 -2.39 -4.63 18.98
C ILE A 191 -1.39 -4.17 20.04
N MET A 192 -1.89 -3.40 21.00
CA MET A 192 -1.12 -2.76 22.07
C MET A 192 -1.63 -3.17 23.45
N PRO A 193 -0.79 -3.13 24.49
CA PRO A 193 -1.20 -3.41 25.86
C PRO A 193 -2.09 -2.26 26.38
N ARG A 194 -3.38 -2.55 26.53
CA ARG A 194 -4.42 -1.59 26.96
C ARG A 194 -4.03 -0.83 28.23
N ASP A 195 -3.59 -1.56 29.23
CA ASP A 195 -3.21 -1.02 30.55
C ASP A 195 -2.10 0.02 30.45
N LEU A 196 -1.02 -0.29 29.73
CA LEU A 196 0.11 0.64 29.58
C LEU A 196 -0.24 1.88 28.74
N VAL A 197 -1.02 1.70 27.68
CA VAL A 197 -1.44 2.84 26.87
C VAL A 197 -2.35 3.78 27.64
N LEU A 198 -3.23 3.24 28.50
CA LEU A 198 -4.11 4.05 29.37
C LEU A 198 -3.32 4.77 30.47
N ASP A 199 -2.32 4.10 31.06
CA ASP A 199 -1.47 4.67 32.12
C ASP A 199 -0.55 5.78 31.60
N GLN A 200 0.12 5.54 30.48
CA GLN A 200 1.19 6.41 29.97
C GLN A 200 0.70 7.42 28.91
N GLY A 201 -0.47 7.20 28.35
CA GLY A 201 -1.01 8.02 27.27
C GLY A 201 -0.04 8.09 26.08
N ARG A 202 0.22 9.31 25.58
CA ARG A 202 1.14 9.52 24.45
C ARG A 202 2.59 9.12 24.74
N ASN A 203 3.02 9.12 26.00
CA ASN A 203 4.38 8.77 26.38
C ASN A 203 4.70 7.29 26.09
N PHE A 204 3.70 6.42 26.07
CA PHE A 204 3.83 5.03 25.68
C PHE A 204 4.57 4.85 24.34
N PHE A 205 4.34 5.71 23.37
CA PHE A 205 4.88 5.60 22.02
C PHE A 205 6.33 6.06 21.86
N TRP A 206 6.93 6.60 22.94
CA TRP A 206 8.36 6.91 22.98
C TRP A 206 9.21 5.69 23.33
N GLN A 207 8.65 4.74 24.06
CA GLN A 207 9.27 3.46 24.44
C GLN A 207 8.21 2.35 24.37
N PRO A 208 7.75 2.02 23.17
CA PRO A 208 6.58 1.20 22.99
C PRO A 208 6.82 -0.27 23.37
N VAL A 209 5.74 -0.91 23.78
CA VAL A 209 5.66 -2.32 24.12
C VAL A 209 4.67 -2.99 23.18
N GLY A 210 5.12 -3.92 22.36
CA GLY A 210 4.30 -4.73 21.45
C GLY A 210 4.44 -6.21 21.69
N THR A 211 3.97 -7.03 20.75
CA THR A 211 4.10 -8.48 20.73
C THR A 211 5.11 -8.99 19.69
N GLY A 212 5.66 -8.08 18.89
CA GLY A 212 6.47 -8.38 17.73
C GLY A 212 7.79 -9.09 18.01
N PRO A 213 8.49 -9.55 16.96
CA PRO A 213 9.73 -10.30 17.06
C PRO A 213 10.91 -9.49 17.63
N PHE A 214 10.82 -8.18 17.55
CA PHE A 214 11.80 -7.25 18.13
C PHE A 214 11.10 -6.30 19.09
N LYS A 215 11.80 -5.86 20.13
CA LYS A 215 11.34 -4.89 21.11
C LYS A 215 12.18 -3.62 21.02
N PHE A 216 11.61 -2.50 21.44
CA PHE A 216 12.32 -1.23 21.53
C PHE A 216 13.53 -1.33 22.44
N ASP A 217 14.70 -0.88 21.96
CA ASP A 217 15.93 -0.75 22.71
C ASP A 217 16.21 0.75 22.96
N SER A 218 16.45 1.50 21.90
CA SER A 218 16.82 2.91 22.02
C SER A 218 16.59 3.71 20.75
N TRP A 219 16.54 5.03 20.89
CA TRP A 219 16.61 5.96 19.77
C TRP A 219 18.07 6.18 19.37
N ILE A 220 18.35 6.09 18.07
CA ILE A 220 19.65 6.48 17.51
C ILE A 220 19.68 8.01 17.44
N ARG A 221 20.73 8.61 18.02
CA ARG A 221 20.87 10.06 18.10
C ARG A 221 22.07 10.55 17.33
N SER A 222 21.93 11.72 16.71
CA SER A 222 23.04 12.45 16.10
C SER A 222 23.98 13.02 17.19
N PRO A 223 25.17 13.52 16.82
CA PRO A 223 26.02 14.26 17.76
C PRO A 223 25.36 15.50 18.39
N ARG A 224 24.30 16.03 17.76
CA ARG A 224 23.48 17.14 18.28
C ARG A 224 22.30 16.66 19.12
N LEU A 225 22.23 15.37 19.44
CA LEU A 225 21.18 14.70 20.21
C LEU A 225 19.81 14.62 19.51
N ASP A 226 19.71 15.02 18.25
CA ASP A 226 18.50 14.81 17.46
C ASP A 226 18.26 13.32 17.24
N VAL A 227 17.00 12.89 17.26
CA VAL A 227 16.65 11.53 16.89
C VAL A 227 16.80 11.35 15.38
N VAL A 228 17.65 10.41 14.99
CA VAL A 228 17.97 10.11 13.59
C VAL A 228 17.67 8.66 13.21
N GLY A 229 17.16 7.86 14.15
CA GLY A 229 16.81 6.47 13.89
C GLY A 229 16.30 5.77 15.15
N VAL A 230 15.99 4.50 14.99
CA VAL A 230 15.53 3.60 16.05
C VAL A 230 16.30 2.28 16.02
N ARG A 231 16.64 1.79 17.19
CA ARG A 231 17.27 0.50 17.42
C ARG A 231 16.31 -0.42 18.15
N LEU A 232 16.12 -1.62 17.61
CA LEU A 232 15.28 -2.66 18.15
C LEU A 232 16.13 -3.90 18.43
N GLU A 233 15.92 -4.55 19.58
CA GLU A 233 16.58 -5.78 19.93
C GLU A 233 15.63 -6.98 19.85
N ARG A 234 16.17 -8.16 19.59
CA ARG A 234 15.40 -9.41 19.51
C ARG A 234 14.63 -9.69 20.80
N PHE A 235 13.34 -10.01 20.65
CA PHE A 235 12.52 -10.45 21.77
C PHE A 235 12.67 -11.96 21.99
N SER A 236 13.26 -12.36 23.12
CA SER A 236 13.59 -13.76 23.42
C SER A 236 12.36 -14.62 23.71
N LEU A 237 11.24 -14.01 24.14
CA LEU A 237 9.97 -14.69 24.46
C LEU A 237 8.96 -14.60 23.33
N TYR A 238 9.41 -14.28 22.11
CA TYR A 238 8.54 -14.18 20.94
C TYR A 238 7.82 -15.52 20.69
N HIS A 239 6.50 -15.45 20.44
CA HIS A 239 5.59 -16.59 20.40
C HIS A 239 5.68 -17.47 19.14
N ASP A 240 6.36 -16.99 18.10
CA ASP A 240 6.57 -17.68 16.84
C ASP A 240 8.07 -17.96 16.66
N ARG A 241 8.51 -18.10 15.43
CA ARG A 241 9.91 -18.41 15.12
C ARG A 241 10.86 -17.33 15.64
N ARG A 242 11.84 -17.74 16.42
CA ARG A 242 12.91 -16.87 16.91
C ARG A 242 13.63 -16.19 15.72
N PRO A 243 13.72 -14.85 15.67
CA PRO A 243 14.50 -14.14 14.65
C PRO A 243 15.97 -14.52 14.68
N TYR A 244 16.60 -14.55 13.52
CA TYR A 244 18.05 -14.84 13.44
C TYR A 244 18.90 -13.67 13.90
N LEU A 245 18.49 -12.42 13.60
CA LEU A 245 19.20 -11.22 13.97
C LEU A 245 19.11 -10.93 15.47
N ASP A 246 20.14 -10.31 16.05
CA ASP A 246 20.09 -9.78 17.41
C ASP A 246 19.43 -8.41 17.46
N VAL A 247 19.70 -7.58 16.45
CA VAL A 247 19.31 -6.19 16.40
C VAL A 247 18.90 -5.80 14.99
N VAL A 248 17.92 -4.90 14.89
CA VAL A 248 17.59 -4.18 13.66
C VAL A 248 17.63 -2.67 13.94
N GLU A 249 18.28 -1.92 13.06
CA GLU A 249 18.39 -0.47 13.11
C GLU A 249 17.75 0.16 11.87
N PHE A 250 16.89 1.15 12.07
CA PHE A 250 16.23 1.91 11.01
C PHE A 250 16.61 3.38 11.09
N SER A 251 16.96 3.99 9.96
CA SER A 251 17.27 5.41 9.89
C SER A 251 17.11 5.95 8.45
N PRO A 252 16.48 7.12 8.25
CA PRO A 252 16.50 7.82 6.97
C PRO A 252 17.86 8.47 6.68
N HIS A 253 18.75 8.58 7.69
CA HIS A 253 20.06 9.23 7.58
C HIS A 253 21.19 8.29 7.20
N PHE A 254 20.96 6.99 7.05
CA PHE A 254 21.99 6.10 6.52
C PHE A 254 22.37 6.51 5.11
N SER A 255 23.67 6.66 4.86
CA SER A 255 24.19 7.19 3.60
C SER A 255 24.60 6.12 2.60
N VAL A 256 24.74 6.53 1.33
CA VAL A 256 25.31 5.66 0.27
C VAL A 256 26.74 5.24 0.62
N ASP A 257 27.54 6.12 1.21
CA ASP A 257 28.92 5.78 1.58
C ASP A 257 28.95 4.69 2.67
N GLN A 258 28.09 4.77 3.69
CA GLN A 258 27.95 3.71 4.69
C GLN A 258 27.48 2.37 4.08
N PHE A 259 26.65 2.43 3.01
CA PHE A 259 26.31 1.23 2.26
C PHE A 259 27.52 0.68 1.50
N MET A 260 28.31 1.53 0.84
CA MET A 260 29.52 1.11 0.12
C MET A 260 30.56 0.49 1.05
N ASP A 261 30.68 0.97 2.29
CA ASP A 261 31.57 0.41 3.32
C ASP A 261 31.02 -0.89 3.95
N GLY A 262 29.78 -1.26 3.61
CA GLY A 262 29.09 -2.46 4.11
C GLY A 262 28.58 -2.33 5.53
N ASP A 263 28.41 -1.13 6.05
CA ASP A 263 27.85 -0.83 7.37
C ASP A 263 26.32 -0.73 7.32
N VAL A 264 25.74 -0.24 6.22
CA VAL A 264 24.32 -0.29 5.93
C VAL A 264 24.03 -1.45 4.98
N HIS A 265 22.95 -2.18 5.21
CA HIS A 265 22.70 -3.47 4.58
C HIS A 265 21.61 -3.44 3.52
N VAL A 266 20.59 -2.60 3.74
CA VAL A 266 19.41 -2.45 2.85
C VAL A 266 19.07 -0.97 2.74
N MET A 267 18.91 -0.49 1.52
CA MET A 267 18.45 0.87 1.28
C MET A 267 17.85 1.02 -0.13
N PRO A 268 17.05 2.07 -0.40
CA PRO A 268 16.64 2.41 -1.75
C PRO A 268 17.84 2.56 -2.68
N PHE A 269 17.69 2.17 -3.95
CA PHE A 269 18.73 2.33 -4.96
C PHE A 269 18.81 3.79 -5.42
N LEU A 270 19.70 4.54 -4.81
CA LEU A 270 19.82 5.99 -5.00
C LEU A 270 20.89 6.38 -6.03
N SER A 271 21.82 5.47 -6.37
CA SER A 271 22.96 5.76 -7.24
C SER A 271 23.50 4.50 -7.91
N GLU A 272 23.92 4.60 -9.16
CA GLU A 272 24.58 3.50 -9.88
C GLU A 272 25.89 3.06 -9.20
N ARG A 273 26.52 3.89 -8.36
CA ARG A 273 27.66 3.50 -7.52
C ARG A 273 27.34 2.32 -6.60
N MET A 274 26.07 2.11 -6.28
CA MET A 274 25.61 1.02 -5.41
C MET A 274 25.57 -0.34 -6.12
N ALA A 275 25.60 -0.37 -7.45
CA ALA A 275 25.62 -1.59 -8.23
C ALA A 275 27.06 -2.14 -8.32
N THR A 276 27.46 -2.90 -7.31
CA THR A 276 28.79 -3.51 -7.21
C THR A 276 28.72 -5.03 -7.18
N SER A 277 29.87 -5.72 -7.27
CA SER A 277 29.93 -7.17 -7.08
C SER A 277 29.54 -7.64 -5.66
N ARG A 278 29.44 -6.70 -4.70
CA ARG A 278 29.06 -6.97 -3.29
C ARG A 278 27.63 -6.58 -3.00
N SER A 279 26.87 -6.12 -3.99
CA SER A 279 25.47 -5.72 -3.83
C SER A 279 24.57 -6.50 -4.77
N LEU A 280 23.33 -6.73 -4.30
CA LEU A 280 22.24 -7.28 -5.09
C LEU A 280 21.20 -6.17 -5.26
N ILE A 281 20.85 -5.88 -6.51
CA ILE A 281 19.75 -4.96 -6.79
C ILE A 281 18.49 -5.78 -6.96
N VAL A 282 17.48 -5.51 -6.13
CA VAL A 282 16.17 -6.15 -6.19
C VAL A 282 15.09 -5.11 -6.49
N GLN A 283 14.08 -5.55 -7.21
CA GLN A 283 12.89 -4.74 -7.49
C GLN A 283 11.75 -5.19 -6.59
N GLY A 284 10.95 -4.23 -6.13
CA GLY A 284 9.75 -4.46 -5.34
C GLY A 284 8.78 -3.28 -5.49
N GLY A 285 7.62 -3.38 -4.87
CA GLY A 285 6.69 -2.26 -4.78
C GLY A 285 5.91 -1.96 -6.06
N LEU A 286 5.18 -2.94 -6.60
CA LEU A 286 4.36 -2.76 -7.81
C LEU A 286 2.99 -2.13 -7.56
N PHE A 287 2.60 -1.87 -6.30
CA PHE A 287 1.27 -1.39 -5.92
C PHE A 287 1.25 0.12 -5.67
N ASN A 288 1.82 0.87 -6.60
CA ASN A 288 1.66 2.31 -6.63
C ASN A 288 1.19 2.74 -8.03
N MET A 289 0.35 3.75 -8.07
CA MET A 289 -0.15 4.35 -9.32
C MET A 289 -0.10 5.87 -9.17
N THR A 290 0.20 6.54 -10.25
CA THR A 290 0.16 7.99 -10.31
C THR A 290 -0.90 8.44 -11.30
N PHE A 291 -1.73 9.39 -10.87
CA PHE A 291 -2.84 9.92 -11.66
C PHE A 291 -2.71 11.42 -11.88
N LEU A 292 -3.18 11.87 -13.02
CA LEU A 292 -3.59 13.25 -13.22
C LEU A 292 -5.11 13.30 -13.09
N MET A 293 -5.62 13.73 -11.94
CA MET A 293 -7.05 13.81 -11.68
C MET A 293 -7.60 15.18 -12.10
N MET A 294 -8.87 15.23 -12.50
CA MET A 294 -9.53 16.41 -13.05
C MET A 294 -10.78 16.75 -12.24
N SER A 295 -11.02 18.02 -11.92
CA SER A 295 -12.19 18.47 -11.12
C SER A 295 -13.49 18.36 -11.90
N CYS A 296 -14.11 17.19 -11.94
CA CYS A 296 -15.24 16.80 -12.80
C CYS A 296 -16.53 17.62 -12.63
N GLN A 297 -16.65 18.48 -11.61
CA GLN A 297 -17.83 19.32 -11.39
C GLN A 297 -17.59 20.80 -11.73
N ASN A 298 -16.40 21.15 -12.19
CA ASN A 298 -16.03 22.54 -12.49
C ASN A 298 -15.93 22.74 -14.01
N PRO A 299 -16.78 23.57 -14.64
CA PRO A 299 -16.65 23.86 -16.07
C PRO A 299 -15.28 24.44 -16.42
N PRO A 300 -14.67 24.00 -17.55
CA PRO A 300 -15.20 23.11 -18.57
C PRO A 300 -14.90 21.62 -18.32
N LEU A 301 -14.31 21.25 -17.16
CA LEU A 301 -13.94 19.87 -16.82
C LEU A 301 -15.15 19.01 -16.41
N ASP A 302 -16.35 19.56 -16.34
CA ASP A 302 -17.61 18.82 -16.19
C ASP A 302 -17.95 17.99 -17.45
N SER A 303 -17.42 18.38 -18.63
CA SER A 303 -17.54 17.61 -19.87
C SER A 303 -16.50 16.49 -19.97
N ALA A 304 -16.94 15.24 -20.12
CA ALA A 304 -16.05 14.10 -20.36
C ALA A 304 -15.22 14.27 -21.64
N ALA A 305 -15.76 14.90 -22.68
CA ALA A 305 -15.03 15.11 -23.93
C ALA A 305 -13.90 16.15 -23.79
N VAL A 306 -14.06 17.16 -22.92
CA VAL A 306 -12.97 18.08 -22.58
C VAL A 306 -11.88 17.35 -21.78
N ARG A 307 -12.27 16.51 -20.83
CA ARG A 307 -11.31 15.67 -20.08
C ARG A 307 -10.57 14.70 -21.00
N LEU A 308 -11.27 14.15 -22.00
CA LEU A 308 -10.68 13.31 -23.04
C LEU A 308 -9.65 14.07 -23.88
N ALA A 309 -9.94 15.34 -24.22
CA ALA A 309 -9.00 16.18 -24.94
C ALA A 309 -7.73 16.45 -24.12
N ILE A 310 -7.86 16.71 -22.82
CA ILE A 310 -6.71 16.86 -21.92
C ILE A 310 -5.90 15.55 -21.85
N ALA A 311 -6.57 14.41 -21.72
CA ALA A 311 -5.91 13.09 -21.71
C ALA A 311 -5.12 12.84 -23.02
N ALA A 312 -5.70 13.21 -24.17
CA ALA A 312 -5.03 13.09 -25.47
C ALA A 312 -3.82 14.02 -25.60
N ALA A 313 -3.84 15.21 -24.98
CA ALA A 313 -2.73 16.16 -25.03
C ALA A 313 -1.51 15.69 -24.26
N VAL A 314 -1.68 14.82 -23.26
CA VAL A 314 -0.63 14.42 -22.30
C VAL A 314 0.20 13.24 -22.83
N ASP A 315 1.49 13.48 -23.04
CA ASP A 315 2.51 12.45 -23.31
C ASP A 315 3.07 11.92 -21.98
N LYS A 316 2.59 10.75 -21.59
CA LYS A 316 2.95 10.10 -20.31
C LYS A 316 4.44 9.75 -20.21
N ASP A 317 5.08 9.38 -21.33
CA ASP A 317 6.50 9.03 -21.34
C ASP A 317 7.38 10.26 -21.11
N LYS A 318 7.00 11.43 -21.64
CA LYS A 318 7.69 12.68 -21.31
C LYS A 318 7.50 13.05 -19.85
N LEU A 319 6.30 12.86 -19.29
CA LEU A 319 6.05 13.10 -17.87
C LEU A 319 6.85 12.17 -16.98
N ALA A 320 6.92 10.88 -17.30
CA ALA A 320 7.73 9.91 -16.57
C ALA A 320 9.21 10.31 -16.55
N ARG A 321 9.74 10.79 -17.69
CA ARG A 321 11.11 11.31 -17.77
C ARG A 321 11.30 12.61 -16.97
N ALA A 322 10.34 13.52 -17.01
CA ALA A 322 10.38 14.78 -16.26
C ALA A 322 10.30 14.55 -14.75
N TRP A 323 9.44 13.62 -14.31
CA TRP A 323 9.35 13.21 -12.90
C TRP A 323 10.68 12.65 -12.43
N GLY A 324 11.36 11.88 -13.28
CA GLY A 324 12.66 11.30 -12.95
C GLY A 324 12.53 9.97 -12.22
N GLY A 325 13.66 9.49 -11.74
CA GLY A 325 13.85 8.16 -11.16
C GLY A 325 14.94 7.42 -11.92
N PRO A 326 15.48 6.33 -11.39
CA PRO A 326 16.39 5.48 -12.11
C PRO A 326 15.78 5.01 -13.43
N ALA A 327 16.56 4.99 -14.51
CA ALA A 327 16.06 4.62 -15.83
C ALA A 327 15.32 3.26 -15.80
N GLY A 328 14.09 3.24 -16.34
CA GLY A 328 13.27 2.03 -16.42
C GLY A 328 12.52 1.64 -15.15
N THR A 329 12.45 2.52 -14.11
CA THR A 329 11.66 2.28 -12.91
C THR A 329 10.23 2.79 -13.03
N LEU A 330 9.96 3.72 -13.94
CA LEU A 330 8.59 4.19 -14.23
C LEU A 330 8.08 3.53 -15.51
N ARG A 331 6.86 3.02 -15.43
CA ARG A 331 6.14 2.44 -16.56
C ARG A 331 4.81 3.13 -16.74
N THR A 332 4.56 3.65 -17.92
CA THR A 332 3.28 4.27 -18.27
C THR A 332 2.16 3.25 -18.26
N SER A 333 0.95 3.70 -17.91
CA SER A 333 -0.24 2.86 -17.81
C SER A 333 -1.46 3.53 -18.43
N ALA A 334 -2.31 2.73 -19.05
CA ALA A 334 -3.67 3.12 -19.41
C ALA A 334 -4.69 2.63 -18.37
N ASN A 335 -4.32 1.69 -17.54
CA ASN A 335 -5.17 1.11 -16.51
C ASN A 335 -5.16 1.93 -15.23
N PHE A 336 -6.31 1.95 -14.55
CA PHE A 336 -6.45 2.51 -13.21
C PHE A 336 -5.96 1.54 -12.13
N ILE A 337 -6.03 0.25 -12.40
CA ILE A 337 -5.62 -0.83 -11.50
C ILE A 337 -4.18 -1.29 -11.86
N PRO A 338 -3.26 -1.43 -10.89
CA PRO A 338 -1.89 -1.86 -11.16
C PRO A 338 -1.80 -3.27 -11.76
N PRO A 339 -0.82 -3.52 -12.64
CA PRO A 339 -0.63 -4.83 -13.29
C PRO A 339 -0.37 -6.00 -12.35
N ALA A 340 0.13 -5.72 -11.15
CA ALA A 340 0.43 -6.76 -10.17
C ALA A 340 -0.82 -7.31 -9.45
N LEU A 341 -1.98 -6.64 -9.57
CA LEU A 341 -3.21 -7.14 -8.96
C LEU A 341 -3.81 -8.27 -9.78
N PRO A 342 -4.27 -9.33 -9.11
CA PRO A 342 -5.04 -10.37 -9.78
C PRO A 342 -6.27 -9.77 -10.47
N GLY A 343 -6.52 -10.16 -11.73
CA GLY A 343 -7.62 -9.62 -12.52
C GLY A 343 -7.28 -8.38 -13.35
N PHE A 344 -6.02 -7.94 -13.32
CA PHE A 344 -5.55 -6.94 -14.25
C PHE A 344 -5.73 -7.40 -15.72
N PHE A 345 -6.27 -6.52 -16.52
CA PHE A 345 -6.39 -6.70 -17.98
C PHE A 345 -5.75 -5.49 -18.65
N PRO A 346 -4.67 -5.65 -19.42
CA PRO A 346 -4.07 -4.54 -20.11
C PRO A 346 -5.08 -3.93 -21.09
N VAL A 347 -5.20 -2.63 -21.08
CA VAL A 347 -5.98 -1.87 -22.06
C VAL A 347 -5.01 -1.08 -22.94
N ASP A 348 -5.36 -0.95 -24.21
CA ASP A 348 -4.62 -0.07 -25.12
C ASP A 348 -4.81 1.38 -24.66
N ASP A 349 -3.77 2.20 -24.83
CA ASP A 349 -3.81 3.63 -24.56
C ASP A 349 -3.86 4.46 -25.87
N PRO A 350 -5.03 4.49 -26.54
CA PRO A 350 -5.15 5.16 -27.84
C PRO A 350 -5.22 6.68 -27.72
N LEU A 351 -5.12 7.23 -26.51
CA LEU A 351 -5.44 8.62 -26.22
C LEU A 351 -4.24 9.46 -25.84
N SER A 352 -3.19 8.85 -25.26
CA SER A 352 -2.05 9.57 -24.74
C SER A 352 -1.11 10.05 -25.84
N GLY A 353 -0.66 11.31 -25.76
CA GLY A 353 0.36 11.86 -26.64
C GLY A 353 -0.09 12.18 -28.07
N ASP A 354 -1.37 12.47 -28.31
CA ASP A 354 -1.92 12.92 -29.59
C ASP A 354 -2.45 14.39 -29.52
N PRO A 355 -1.57 15.39 -29.62
CA PRO A 355 -1.98 16.81 -29.57
C PRO A 355 -2.93 17.22 -30.71
N ALA A 356 -2.86 16.54 -31.86
CA ALA A 356 -3.74 16.85 -32.98
C ALA A 356 -5.19 16.40 -32.68
N LYS A 357 -5.34 15.23 -32.06
CA LYS A 357 -6.64 14.76 -31.56
C LYS A 357 -7.17 15.66 -30.46
N ALA A 358 -6.32 16.09 -29.54
CA ALA A 358 -6.70 17.01 -28.47
C ALA A 358 -7.28 18.31 -29.02
N ARG A 359 -6.59 18.96 -29.99
CA ARG A 359 -7.09 20.19 -30.63
C ARG A 359 -8.40 19.96 -31.35
N ARG A 360 -8.57 18.85 -32.08
CA ARG A 360 -9.84 18.53 -32.74
C ARG A 360 -10.99 18.45 -31.75
N LEU A 361 -10.81 17.68 -30.68
CA LEU A 361 -11.82 17.52 -29.62
C LEU A 361 -12.20 18.87 -28.99
N LEU A 362 -11.22 19.74 -28.71
CA LEU A 362 -11.48 21.07 -28.16
C LEU A 362 -12.20 21.98 -29.17
N SER A 363 -11.83 21.94 -30.45
CA SER A 363 -12.49 22.68 -31.52
C SER A 363 -13.94 22.26 -31.72
N ASP A 364 -14.23 20.94 -31.67
CA ASP A 364 -15.59 20.40 -31.76
C ASP A 364 -16.50 20.90 -30.61
N PHE A 365 -15.88 21.30 -29.48
CA PHE A 365 -16.53 21.94 -28.32
C PHE A 365 -16.58 23.49 -28.43
N GLY A 366 -16.21 24.08 -29.57
CA GLY A 366 -16.24 25.50 -29.82
C GLY A 366 -15.09 26.30 -29.21
N TYR A 367 -14.05 25.64 -28.66
CA TYR A 367 -12.85 26.34 -28.22
C TYR A 367 -11.98 26.76 -29.40
N PHE A 368 -11.31 27.91 -29.26
CA PHE A 368 -10.43 28.56 -30.26
C PHE A 368 -11.17 29.14 -31.48
N VAL A 369 -12.46 28.87 -31.67
CA VAL A 369 -13.29 29.43 -32.74
C VAL A 369 -14.27 30.46 -32.16
N GLU A 370 -15.01 30.05 -31.13
CA GLU A 370 -16.06 30.89 -30.51
C GLU A 370 -15.64 31.45 -29.15
N ARG A 371 -14.73 30.77 -28.45
CA ARG A 371 -14.27 31.14 -27.11
C ARG A 371 -12.85 30.65 -26.83
N SER A 372 -12.13 31.38 -25.95
CA SER A 372 -10.85 30.90 -25.38
C SER A 372 -11.07 29.82 -24.31
N PHE A 373 -10.09 28.95 -24.14
CA PHE A 373 -10.09 28.01 -23.04
C PHE A 373 -9.73 28.75 -21.73
N PRO A 374 -10.44 28.51 -20.61
CA PRO A 374 -10.10 29.15 -19.34
C PRO A 374 -8.79 28.60 -18.79
N GLU A 375 -8.07 29.41 -18.01
CA GLU A 375 -6.86 28.95 -17.33
C GLU A 375 -7.19 27.86 -16.33
N LEU A 376 -6.45 26.73 -16.39
CA LEU A 376 -6.52 25.64 -15.42
C LEU A 376 -5.45 25.83 -14.35
N GLN A 377 -5.80 25.53 -13.11
CA GLN A 377 -4.81 25.41 -12.05
C GLN A 377 -4.32 23.95 -11.99
N PHE A 378 -3.02 23.74 -12.02
CA PHE A 378 -2.43 22.43 -11.81
C PHE A 378 -1.79 22.34 -10.44
N PHE A 379 -2.37 21.52 -9.57
CA PHE A 379 -1.94 21.36 -8.19
C PHE A 379 -1.02 20.14 -8.01
N ILE A 380 0.10 20.36 -7.31
CA ILE A 380 1.05 19.31 -6.92
C ILE A 380 1.08 19.25 -5.39
N PRO A 381 0.48 18.22 -4.75
CA PRO A 381 0.43 18.08 -3.29
C PRO A 381 1.70 17.40 -2.76
N LEU A 382 2.86 17.93 -3.11
CA LEU A 382 4.18 17.45 -2.74
C LEU A 382 5.08 18.63 -2.39
N PRO A 383 6.14 18.40 -1.59
CA PRO A 383 7.18 19.39 -1.41
C PRO A 383 7.75 19.85 -2.77
N ARG A 384 8.10 21.13 -2.84
CA ARG A 384 8.71 21.71 -4.05
C ARG A 384 10.15 21.18 -4.22
N SER A 385 10.28 20.08 -4.95
CA SER A 385 11.56 19.51 -5.38
C SER A 385 11.82 19.83 -6.87
N ASP A 386 13.05 19.60 -7.32
CA ASP A 386 13.40 19.78 -8.73
C ASP A 386 12.58 18.86 -9.64
N GLU A 387 12.28 17.63 -9.19
CA GLU A 387 11.44 16.66 -9.90
C GLU A 387 10.02 17.19 -10.06
N ALA A 388 9.43 17.67 -8.97
CA ALA A 388 8.07 18.20 -8.97
C ALA A 388 7.97 19.49 -9.82
N VAL A 389 9.02 20.31 -9.85
CA VAL A 389 9.09 21.50 -10.72
C VAL A 389 9.22 21.10 -12.19
N ARG A 390 10.06 20.10 -12.53
CA ARG A 390 10.14 19.60 -13.92
C ARG A 390 8.84 19.00 -14.40
N LEU A 391 8.17 18.19 -13.57
CA LEU A 391 6.85 17.63 -13.86
C LEU A 391 5.82 18.75 -14.13
N GLY A 392 5.78 19.75 -13.26
CA GLY A 392 4.87 20.89 -13.40
C GLY A 392 5.04 21.60 -14.74
N ARG A 393 6.28 21.92 -15.11
CA ARG A 393 6.62 22.57 -16.39
C ARG A 393 6.28 21.71 -17.61
N GLU A 394 6.46 20.40 -17.50
CA GLU A 394 6.14 19.48 -18.60
C GLU A 394 4.64 19.44 -18.87
N ILE A 395 3.79 19.34 -17.82
CA ILE A 395 2.32 19.41 -17.96
C ILE A 395 1.89 20.76 -18.55
N GLU A 396 2.43 21.87 -18.01
CA GLU A 396 2.17 23.22 -18.51
C GLU A 396 2.49 23.30 -20.02
N SER A 397 3.68 22.93 -20.43
CA SER A 397 4.13 22.93 -21.82
C SER A 397 3.25 22.10 -22.76
N GLN A 398 2.86 20.89 -22.34
CA GLN A 398 2.03 20.00 -23.18
C GLN A 398 0.61 20.52 -23.35
N LEU A 399 0.01 21.09 -22.31
CA LEU A 399 -1.34 21.63 -22.38
C LEU A 399 -1.39 22.99 -23.09
N GLU A 400 -0.42 23.87 -22.89
CA GLU A 400 -0.28 25.12 -23.64
C GLU A 400 -0.08 24.87 -25.14
N ALA A 401 0.66 23.81 -25.50
CA ALA A 401 0.84 23.44 -26.91
C ALA A 401 -0.47 23.10 -27.63
N VAL A 402 -1.53 22.76 -26.91
CA VAL A 402 -2.86 22.54 -27.48
C VAL A 402 -3.84 23.71 -27.19
N GLY A 403 -3.34 24.81 -26.62
CA GLY A 403 -4.13 26.02 -26.37
C GLY A 403 -4.87 26.04 -25.04
N ILE A 404 -4.49 25.19 -24.09
CA ILE A 404 -5.00 25.17 -22.70
C ILE A 404 -4.01 25.89 -21.80
N PRO A 405 -4.29 27.13 -21.34
CA PRO A 405 -3.42 27.80 -20.38
C PRO A 405 -3.46 27.13 -19.01
N VAL A 406 -2.27 26.97 -18.41
CA VAL A 406 -2.12 26.26 -17.11
C VAL A 406 -1.25 27.08 -16.18
N SER A 407 -1.59 27.12 -14.89
CA SER A 407 -0.71 27.65 -13.83
C SER A 407 -0.42 26.58 -12.77
N VAL A 408 0.87 26.36 -12.50
CA VAL A 408 1.33 25.33 -11.55
C VAL A 408 1.34 25.86 -10.12
N ARG A 409 0.76 25.11 -9.18
CA ARG A 409 0.67 25.44 -7.75
C ARG A 409 1.10 24.27 -6.88
N PHE A 410 1.94 24.52 -5.89
CA PHE A 410 2.31 23.55 -4.85
C PHE A 410 1.41 23.74 -3.63
N ILE A 411 0.88 22.64 -3.10
CA ILE A 411 -0.05 22.64 -1.97
C ILE A 411 0.38 21.60 -0.92
N PRO A 412 0.00 21.78 0.35
CA PRO A 412 0.41 20.85 1.41
C PRO A 412 -0.27 19.48 1.31
N SER A 413 -1.50 19.41 0.79
CA SER A 413 -2.25 18.16 0.64
C SER A 413 -3.43 18.34 -0.32
N VAL A 414 -3.98 17.23 -0.81
CA VAL A 414 -5.21 17.21 -1.65
C VAL A 414 -6.43 17.77 -0.91
N ALA A 415 -6.48 17.64 0.43
CA ALA A 415 -7.58 18.18 1.24
C ALA A 415 -7.74 19.71 1.10
N ALA A 416 -6.66 20.42 0.78
CA ALA A 416 -6.70 21.89 0.52
C ALA A 416 -7.54 22.27 -0.71
N LEU A 417 -7.87 21.30 -1.57
CA LEU A 417 -8.66 21.55 -2.80
C LEU A 417 -10.16 21.51 -2.57
N ARG A 418 -10.62 21.12 -1.38
CA ARG A 418 -12.05 20.87 -1.10
C ARG A 418 -12.97 22.02 -1.51
N ASP A 419 -12.53 23.26 -1.27
CA ASP A 419 -13.36 24.46 -1.47
C ASP A 419 -13.00 25.25 -2.74
N ILE A 420 -12.06 24.75 -3.55
CA ILE A 420 -11.67 25.39 -4.82
C ILE A 420 -12.84 25.34 -5.81
N LYS A 421 -13.23 26.48 -6.38
CA LYS A 421 -14.35 26.60 -7.32
C LYS A 421 -13.90 26.64 -8.79
N GLN A 422 -12.67 27.02 -9.06
CA GLN A 422 -12.09 27.04 -10.40
C GLN A 422 -11.83 25.62 -10.90
N PRO A 423 -11.81 25.40 -12.22
CA PRO A 423 -11.38 24.11 -12.78
C PRO A 423 -9.90 23.85 -12.50
N PHE A 424 -9.59 22.64 -12.10
CA PHE A 424 -8.22 22.28 -11.76
C PHE A 424 -7.87 20.85 -12.15
N LEU A 425 -6.57 20.64 -12.28
CA LEU A 425 -5.91 19.35 -12.37
C LEU A 425 -5.12 19.12 -11.09
N VAL A 426 -4.99 17.87 -10.64
CA VAL A 426 -4.15 17.53 -9.50
C VAL A 426 -3.33 16.26 -9.75
N PHE A 427 -2.05 16.33 -9.40
CA PHE A 427 -1.14 15.18 -9.43
C PHE A 427 -1.34 14.32 -8.19
N VAL A 428 -1.67 13.06 -8.37
CA VAL A 428 -1.98 12.15 -7.26
C VAL A 428 -1.11 10.89 -7.36
N PRO A 429 0.01 10.84 -6.64
CA PRO A 429 0.72 9.60 -6.41
C PRO A 429 -0.06 8.79 -5.36
N TRP A 430 -0.47 7.59 -5.73
CA TRP A 430 -1.22 6.69 -4.86
C TRP A 430 -0.42 5.43 -4.57
N ARG A 431 -0.21 5.12 -3.31
CA ARG A 431 0.36 3.85 -2.86
C ARG A 431 -0.76 3.02 -2.22
N MET A 432 -0.91 1.80 -2.67
CA MET A 432 -1.88 0.88 -2.08
C MET A 432 -1.38 0.37 -0.73
N ASP A 433 -2.29 0.27 0.22
CA ASP A 433 -2.02 -0.31 1.54
C ASP A 433 -2.16 -1.84 1.53
N PHE A 434 -3.07 -2.37 0.70
CA PHE A 434 -3.33 -3.80 0.58
C PHE A 434 -3.63 -4.20 -0.88
N PRO A 435 -3.37 -5.47 -1.26
CA PRO A 435 -3.42 -5.94 -2.65
C PRO A 435 -4.85 -6.26 -3.11
N ASP A 436 -5.74 -5.27 -3.07
CA ASP A 436 -7.10 -5.37 -3.58
C ASP A 436 -7.48 -4.08 -4.32
N ALA A 437 -8.13 -4.22 -5.48
CA ALA A 437 -8.54 -3.06 -6.30
C ALA A 437 -9.44 -2.07 -5.54
N GLU A 438 -10.15 -2.51 -4.50
CA GLU A 438 -10.91 -1.64 -3.61
C GLU A 438 -10.05 -0.49 -3.08
N ASN A 439 -8.77 -0.73 -2.77
CA ASN A 439 -7.85 0.27 -2.22
C ASN A 439 -7.50 1.43 -3.18
N ILE A 440 -7.83 1.28 -4.45
CA ILE A 440 -7.76 2.37 -5.45
C ILE A 440 -9.16 2.90 -5.75
N VAL A 441 -10.08 2.02 -6.14
CA VAL A 441 -11.35 2.46 -6.71
C VAL A 441 -12.26 3.13 -5.69
N GLN A 442 -12.26 2.65 -4.46
CA GLN A 442 -13.10 3.22 -3.40
C GLN A 442 -12.68 4.65 -3.02
N PRO A 443 -11.43 4.91 -2.58
CA PRO A 443 -11.06 6.25 -2.11
C PRO A 443 -11.00 7.29 -3.24
N LEU A 444 -10.63 6.86 -4.45
CA LEU A 444 -10.35 7.78 -5.55
C LEU A 444 -11.59 8.09 -6.41
N PHE A 445 -12.56 7.17 -6.53
CA PHE A 445 -13.60 7.29 -7.55
C PHE A 445 -15.04 7.09 -7.04
N THR A 446 -15.30 6.52 -5.85
CA THR A 446 -16.68 6.48 -5.35
C THR A 446 -17.15 7.88 -4.92
N SER A 447 -18.40 8.22 -5.25
CA SER A 447 -18.97 9.55 -5.00
C SER A 447 -18.95 9.94 -3.52
N GLY A 448 -19.08 8.96 -2.62
CA GLY A 448 -19.06 9.12 -1.17
C GLY A 448 -17.67 9.33 -0.54
N ALA A 449 -16.60 9.04 -1.26
CA ALA A 449 -15.25 9.07 -0.71
C ALA A 449 -14.73 10.50 -0.48
N GLU A 450 -14.13 10.74 0.69
CA GLU A 450 -13.64 12.07 1.07
C GLU A 450 -12.50 12.54 0.16
N PHE A 451 -11.58 11.63 -0.18
CA PHE A 451 -10.48 11.95 -1.07
C PHE A 451 -10.98 12.36 -2.46
N ASN A 452 -11.91 11.59 -3.04
CA ASN A 452 -12.55 11.92 -4.32
C ASN A 452 -13.19 13.30 -4.29
N ARG A 453 -13.94 13.64 -3.23
CA ARG A 453 -14.59 14.95 -3.08
C ARG A 453 -13.60 16.12 -3.09
N SER A 454 -12.37 15.90 -2.69
CA SER A 454 -11.31 16.91 -2.74
C SER A 454 -10.54 16.88 -4.05
N ALA A 455 -10.21 15.68 -4.57
CA ALA A 455 -9.30 15.47 -5.69
C ALA A 455 -9.96 15.69 -7.06
N CYS A 456 -11.05 14.98 -7.37
CA CYS A 456 -11.66 15.05 -8.69
C CYS A 456 -13.18 15.27 -8.70
N ARG A 457 -13.85 15.10 -7.57
CA ARG A 457 -15.31 15.29 -7.44
C ARG A 457 -16.11 14.47 -8.46
N TYR A 458 -15.59 13.33 -8.81
CA TYR A 458 -16.26 12.41 -9.72
C TYR A 458 -17.52 11.85 -9.05
N ALA A 459 -18.62 11.79 -9.78
CA ALA A 459 -19.87 11.23 -9.32
C ALA A 459 -20.51 10.46 -10.46
N SER A 460 -20.62 9.15 -10.30
CA SER A 460 -21.22 8.25 -11.29
C SER A 460 -22.05 7.18 -10.57
N PRO A 461 -23.39 7.27 -10.63
CA PRO A 461 -24.26 6.24 -10.03
C PRO A 461 -23.98 4.83 -10.59
N ALA A 462 -23.56 4.73 -11.86
CA ALA A 462 -23.21 3.45 -12.47
C ALA A 462 -21.93 2.85 -11.84
N PHE A 463 -20.92 3.69 -11.59
CA PHE A 463 -19.70 3.28 -10.92
C PHE A 463 -19.96 2.88 -9.46
N ASP A 464 -20.67 3.73 -8.71
CA ASP A 464 -21.00 3.47 -7.31
C ASP A 464 -21.75 2.15 -7.13
N LYS A 465 -22.72 1.87 -8.00
CA LYS A 465 -23.45 0.60 -7.99
C LYS A 465 -22.53 -0.61 -8.24
N LEU A 466 -21.61 -0.52 -9.19
CA LEU A 466 -20.65 -1.60 -9.44
C LEU A 466 -19.74 -1.83 -8.23
N PHE A 467 -19.34 -0.75 -7.56
CA PHE A 467 -18.53 -0.84 -6.34
C PHE A 467 -19.31 -1.48 -5.19
N GLU A 468 -20.56 -1.08 -4.93
CA GLU A 468 -21.44 -1.69 -3.92
C GLU A 468 -21.62 -3.20 -4.15
N GLU A 469 -21.79 -3.62 -5.41
CA GLU A 469 -21.86 -5.03 -5.77
C GLU A 469 -20.52 -5.74 -5.48
N ALA A 470 -19.39 -5.14 -5.82
CA ALA A 470 -18.06 -5.73 -5.62
C ALA A 470 -17.66 -5.84 -4.14
N GLU A 471 -18.11 -4.90 -3.28
CA GLU A 471 -17.81 -4.88 -1.85
C GLU A 471 -18.35 -6.12 -1.12
N VAL A 472 -19.45 -6.68 -1.60
CA VAL A 472 -20.14 -7.85 -0.99
C VAL A 472 -19.99 -9.14 -1.81
N GLU A 473 -19.42 -9.09 -3.01
CA GLU A 473 -19.29 -10.25 -3.90
C GLU A 473 -18.20 -11.20 -3.40
N LYS A 474 -18.59 -12.42 -3.06
CA LYS A 474 -17.71 -13.48 -2.53
C LYS A 474 -16.99 -14.27 -3.62
N SER A 475 -17.56 -14.33 -4.81
CA SER A 475 -16.93 -15.00 -5.95
C SER A 475 -15.82 -14.14 -6.52
N TRP A 476 -14.58 -14.59 -6.37
CA TRP A 476 -13.41 -13.90 -6.90
C TRP A 476 -13.55 -13.53 -8.40
N THR A 477 -13.97 -14.49 -9.22
CA THR A 477 -14.14 -14.26 -10.66
C THR A 477 -15.18 -13.18 -10.97
N ARG A 478 -16.31 -13.17 -10.26
CA ARG A 478 -17.33 -12.12 -10.43
C ARG A 478 -16.84 -10.78 -9.92
N ARG A 479 -16.12 -10.76 -8.81
CA ARG A 479 -15.55 -9.53 -8.24
C ARG A 479 -14.53 -8.89 -9.19
N VAL A 480 -13.66 -9.69 -9.80
CA VAL A 480 -12.73 -9.25 -10.84
C VAL A 480 -13.47 -8.67 -12.06
N ASP A 481 -14.57 -9.30 -12.50
CA ASP A 481 -15.39 -8.76 -13.60
C ASP A 481 -16.03 -7.41 -13.25
N LEU A 482 -16.48 -7.24 -12.01
CA LEU A 482 -17.01 -5.96 -11.53
C LEU A 482 -15.92 -4.85 -11.57
N PHE A 483 -14.70 -5.12 -11.12
CA PHE A 483 -13.59 -4.18 -11.22
C PHE A 483 -13.23 -3.85 -12.67
N ARG A 484 -13.24 -4.82 -13.55
CA ARG A 484 -13.02 -4.56 -14.99
C ARG A 484 -14.10 -3.65 -15.60
N ARG A 485 -15.36 -3.83 -15.22
CA ARG A 485 -16.47 -2.96 -15.66
C ARG A 485 -16.32 -1.55 -15.06
N MET A 486 -15.84 -1.41 -13.82
CA MET A 486 -15.50 -0.11 -13.25
C MET A 486 -14.40 0.60 -14.04
N GLU A 487 -13.33 -0.10 -14.44
CA GLU A 487 -12.28 0.48 -15.30
C GLU A 487 -12.85 0.96 -16.66
N GLN A 488 -13.79 0.22 -17.24
CA GLN A 488 -14.46 0.65 -18.48
C GLN A 488 -15.26 1.95 -18.30
N VAL A 489 -15.98 2.09 -17.18
CA VAL A 489 -16.69 3.33 -16.84
C VAL A 489 -15.70 4.48 -16.65
N LEU A 490 -14.60 4.27 -15.92
CA LEU A 490 -13.57 5.30 -15.74
C LEU A 490 -12.90 5.70 -17.04
N ALA A 491 -12.65 4.76 -17.95
CA ALA A 491 -12.08 5.05 -19.27
C ALA A 491 -13.04 5.87 -20.17
N GLN A 492 -14.34 5.70 -20.00
CA GLN A 492 -15.36 6.49 -20.73
C GLN A 492 -15.54 7.88 -20.13
N ASP A 493 -15.63 7.96 -18.80
CA ASP A 493 -15.89 9.21 -18.08
C ASP A 493 -14.63 10.08 -17.92
N VAL A 494 -13.44 9.49 -18.00
CA VAL A 494 -12.11 10.13 -17.86
C VAL A 494 -12.01 11.07 -16.66
N PRO A 495 -12.36 10.65 -15.42
CA PRO A 495 -12.21 11.53 -14.26
C PRO A 495 -10.74 11.76 -13.90
N ALA A 496 -9.88 10.87 -14.34
CA ALA A 496 -8.43 10.93 -14.18
C ALA A 496 -7.74 10.28 -15.37
N LEU A 497 -6.50 10.67 -15.62
CA LEU A 497 -5.59 9.99 -16.52
C LEU A 497 -4.60 9.17 -15.68
N PRO A 498 -4.59 7.83 -15.77
CA PRO A 498 -3.50 7.03 -15.24
C PRO A 498 -2.21 7.41 -15.97
N LEU A 499 -1.18 7.78 -15.22
CA LEU A 499 0.09 8.23 -15.81
C LEU A 499 1.09 7.08 -15.86
N PHE A 500 1.55 6.66 -14.70
CA PHE A 500 2.58 5.62 -14.56
C PHE A 500 2.51 4.96 -13.18
N PHE A 501 3.13 3.79 -13.08
CA PHE A 501 3.45 3.15 -11.82
C PHE A 501 4.97 3.04 -11.68
N ALA A 502 5.44 3.05 -10.44
CA ALA A 502 6.85 2.97 -10.13
C ALA A 502 7.21 1.57 -9.60
N GLU A 503 8.30 1.02 -10.10
CA GLU A 503 8.99 -0.11 -9.50
C GLU A 503 10.03 0.42 -8.53
N GLU A 504 9.92 0.05 -7.26
CA GLU A 504 10.95 0.40 -6.27
C GLU A 504 12.16 -0.51 -6.44
N ARG A 505 13.34 0.07 -6.48
CA ARG A 505 14.62 -0.66 -6.53
C ARG A 505 15.35 -0.49 -5.21
N PHE A 506 15.84 -1.60 -4.70
CA PHE A 506 16.62 -1.63 -3.45
C PHE A 506 17.98 -2.24 -3.68
N ALA A 507 18.98 -1.67 -3.04
CA ALA A 507 20.30 -2.26 -2.96
C ALA A 507 20.46 -3.01 -1.63
N LEU A 508 20.86 -4.25 -1.72
CA LEU A 508 21.14 -5.14 -0.59
C LEU A 508 22.62 -5.52 -0.60
N GLN A 509 23.27 -5.51 0.54
CA GLN A 509 24.58 -6.13 0.67
C GLN A 509 24.49 -7.62 0.37
N SER A 510 25.44 -8.18 -0.38
CA SER A 510 25.46 -9.59 -0.80
C SER A 510 25.44 -10.57 0.37
N ARG A 511 25.83 -10.13 1.56
CA ARG A 511 25.80 -10.91 2.80
C ARG A 511 24.41 -10.99 3.48
N VAL A 512 23.43 -10.23 3.01
CA VAL A 512 22.06 -10.30 3.51
C VAL A 512 21.38 -11.50 2.88
N ARG A 513 20.88 -12.41 3.70
CA ARG A 513 20.20 -13.63 3.29
C ARG A 513 18.78 -13.69 3.85
N GLY A 514 17.92 -14.44 3.17
CA GLY A 514 16.53 -14.65 3.58
C GLY A 514 15.61 -13.44 3.43
N LEU A 515 16.12 -12.30 2.99
CA LEU A 515 15.33 -11.10 2.78
C LEU A 515 14.52 -11.24 1.48
N LYS A 516 13.22 -10.99 1.57
CA LYS A 516 12.29 -10.91 0.44
C LYS A 516 11.57 -9.57 0.55
N ILE A 517 11.65 -8.75 -0.48
CA ILE A 517 10.91 -7.49 -0.53
C ILE A 517 9.49 -7.81 -0.99
N PRO A 518 8.47 -7.52 -0.16
CA PRO A 518 7.08 -7.71 -0.55
C PRO A 518 6.68 -6.74 -1.67
N ALA A 519 5.66 -7.08 -2.45
CA ALA A 519 5.12 -6.22 -3.50
C ALA A 519 4.50 -4.91 -2.97
N LEU A 520 4.20 -4.83 -1.68
CA LEU A 520 3.77 -3.59 -0.98
C LEU A 520 4.95 -2.72 -0.51
N GLY A 521 6.19 -3.09 -0.87
CA GLY A 521 7.40 -2.36 -0.50
C GLY A 521 8.01 -2.80 0.82
N LEU A 522 9.13 -2.15 1.17
CA LEU A 522 9.91 -2.49 2.36
C LEU A 522 9.12 -2.37 3.68
N SER A 523 8.11 -1.52 3.74
CA SER A 523 7.29 -1.32 4.94
C SER A 523 6.69 -2.62 5.51
N TYR A 524 6.53 -3.64 4.67
CA TYR A 524 6.01 -4.96 5.07
C TYR A 524 7.10 -6.04 5.14
N LEU A 525 8.36 -5.62 5.28
CA LEU A 525 9.50 -6.54 5.38
C LEU A 525 9.42 -7.45 6.61
N ASP A 526 9.42 -8.74 6.39
CA ASP A 526 9.52 -9.74 7.47
C ASP A 526 10.98 -10.05 7.80
N THR A 527 11.49 -9.41 8.85
CA THR A 527 12.89 -9.58 9.27
C THR A 527 13.17 -10.86 10.05
N ARG A 528 12.15 -11.65 10.43
CA ARG A 528 12.32 -12.91 11.18
C ARG A 528 13.16 -13.94 10.44
N PHE A 529 13.12 -13.92 9.12
CA PHE A 529 13.83 -14.84 8.24
C PHE A 529 15.15 -14.28 7.70
N VAL A 530 15.46 -13.04 8.04
CA VAL A 530 16.69 -12.37 7.59
C VAL A 530 17.85 -12.76 8.50
N TRP A 531 18.98 -13.04 7.89
CA TRP A 531 20.24 -13.30 8.58
C TRP A 531 21.43 -12.73 7.79
N LEU A 532 22.56 -12.55 8.47
CA LEU A 532 23.76 -11.97 7.88
C LEU A 532 24.87 -13.01 7.80
N GLU A 533 25.47 -13.17 6.64
CA GLU A 533 26.75 -13.84 6.55
C GLU A 533 27.83 -13.03 7.27
N PRO A 534 28.79 -13.67 7.94
CA PRO A 534 29.92 -12.97 8.51
C PRO A 534 30.65 -12.14 7.44
N LYS A 535 31.15 -10.96 7.82
CA LYS A 535 32.09 -10.23 6.93
C LYS A 535 33.26 -11.18 6.67
N ASP A 536 33.54 -11.48 5.40
CA ASP A 536 34.76 -12.21 5.05
C ASP A 536 35.94 -11.49 5.69
N LYS A 537 36.63 -12.21 6.58
CA LYS A 537 37.97 -11.78 6.99
C LYS A 537 38.86 -11.98 5.77
N ARG A 538 38.92 -11.01 4.89
CA ARG A 538 39.99 -11.02 3.90
C ARG A 538 41.28 -10.59 4.57
N PRO A 539 42.37 -11.26 4.21
CA PRO A 539 43.70 -10.87 4.68
C PRO A 539 44.07 -9.48 4.22
#